data_743661e9bbacad2692d069dcb8ccd993
#
_entry.id   743661e9bbacad2692d069dcb8ccd993
#
_cell.length_a   1.000
_cell.length_b   1.000
_cell.length_c   1.000
_cell.angle_alpha   90.00
_cell.angle_beta   90.00
_cell.angle_gamma   90.00
#
_symmetry.space_group_name_H-M   'P 1'
#
loop_
_entity.id
_entity.type
_entity.pdbx_description
1 polymer ?
#
loop_
_entity_poly.entity_id
_entity_poly.type
_entity_poly.pdbx_seq_one_letter_code
_entity_poly.pdbx_strand_id
1 'polypeptide(L)'
;MELTVDHEFDIFKQIAFYESLWEGAPSIYRDYEKTKENVLSLKPYIEANAGKKVLTHIDAVPDNFLFYLGADGEQLQLTDWEYAGMQDPHVDIAMFCIYSMYNKRQVDRLISIYFDGECPKETRIKIYCYIAACGLLWSNWCEYKRSLGVEFGEYSLRQYRFAKEYYRIASEEIINIQ
;
A
#
# COMPACT_ATOMS: atom_id res chain seq x y z
N MET A 1 -23.82 1.35 -10.96
CA MET A 1 -23.35 2.74 -11.18
C MET A 1 -21.93 2.79 -10.67
N GLU A 2 -20.93 3.10 -11.54
CA GLU A 2 -19.54 3.26 -11.07
C GLU A 2 -19.41 4.65 -10.44
N LEU A 3 -18.92 4.70 -9.22
CA LEU A 3 -18.57 5.96 -8.56
C LEU A 3 -17.21 6.44 -9.09
N THR A 4 -17.14 7.69 -9.48
CA THR A 4 -15.91 8.34 -9.93
C THR A 4 -15.74 9.69 -9.24
N VAL A 5 -14.49 10.07 -8.96
CA VAL A 5 -14.12 11.38 -8.43
C VAL A 5 -13.00 11.97 -9.29
N ASP A 6 -12.84 13.29 -9.27
CA ASP A 6 -11.81 13.97 -10.07
C ASP A 6 -10.40 13.89 -9.43
N HIS A 7 -10.28 13.21 -8.30
CA HIS A 7 -9.03 13.04 -7.57
C HIS A 7 -8.43 11.67 -7.84
N GLU A 8 -7.13 11.64 -8.19
CA GLU A 8 -6.34 10.42 -8.28
C GLU A 8 -5.37 10.33 -7.10
N PHE A 9 -5.28 9.16 -6.48
CA PHE A 9 -4.28 8.88 -5.45
C PHE A 9 -3.04 8.25 -6.09
N ASP A 10 -2.05 9.06 -6.47
CA ASP A 10 -0.79 8.58 -7.05
C ASP A 10 0.23 8.29 -5.94
N ILE A 11 0.47 7.00 -5.64
CA ILE A 11 1.37 6.53 -4.58
C ILE A 11 2.77 7.12 -4.72
N PHE A 12 3.30 7.17 -5.96
CA PHE A 12 4.68 7.65 -6.20
C PHE A 12 4.79 9.16 -6.01
N LYS A 13 3.75 9.92 -6.35
CA LYS A 13 3.68 11.36 -6.04
C LYS A 13 3.57 11.59 -4.54
N GLN A 14 2.81 10.76 -3.83
CA GLN A 14 2.68 10.86 -2.37
C GLN A 14 3.99 10.51 -1.66
N ILE A 15 4.75 9.50 -2.13
CA ILE A 15 6.09 9.21 -1.62
C ILE A 15 6.99 10.44 -1.72
N ALA A 16 7.06 11.07 -2.89
CA ALA A 16 7.86 12.27 -3.12
C ALA A 16 7.34 13.47 -2.30
N PHE A 17 6.03 13.62 -2.18
CA PHE A 17 5.42 14.67 -1.38
C PHE A 17 5.81 14.58 0.09
N TYR A 18 5.63 13.44 0.74
CA TYR A 18 5.99 13.29 2.16
C TYR A 18 7.49 13.41 2.39
N GLU A 19 8.32 12.93 1.47
CA GLU A 19 9.78 13.15 1.54
C GLU A 19 10.14 14.64 1.46
N SER A 20 9.45 15.42 0.62
CA SER A 20 9.67 16.86 0.51
C SER A 20 9.38 17.62 1.80
N LEU A 21 8.48 17.09 2.63
CA LEU A 21 8.11 17.68 3.92
C LEU A 21 9.17 17.47 5.03
N TRP A 22 10.23 16.70 4.75
CA TRP A 22 11.36 16.56 5.68
C TRP A 22 12.33 17.75 5.64
N GLU A 23 12.12 18.72 4.73
CA GLU A 23 12.92 19.95 4.60
C GLU A 23 14.43 19.68 4.46
N GLY A 24 14.77 18.58 3.78
CA GLY A 24 16.15 18.17 3.56
C GLY A 24 16.81 17.42 4.74
N ALA A 25 16.05 17.11 5.80
CA ALA A 25 16.55 16.24 6.87
C ALA A 25 16.80 14.82 6.33
N PRO A 26 17.86 14.13 6.76
CA PRO A 26 18.08 12.75 6.36
C PRO A 26 17.06 11.81 7.03
N SER A 27 16.71 10.73 6.34
CA SER A 27 15.94 9.63 6.96
C SER A 27 16.72 9.00 8.13
N ILE A 28 16.00 8.48 9.12
CA ILE A 28 16.58 7.66 10.20
C ILE A 28 17.11 6.32 9.69
N TYR A 29 16.64 5.87 8.53
CA TYR A 29 17.08 4.62 7.92
C TYR A 29 18.32 4.86 7.04
N ARG A 30 19.44 4.26 7.43
CA ARG A 30 20.75 4.48 6.76
C ARG A 30 20.76 4.08 5.27
N ASP A 31 19.92 3.15 4.88
CA ASP A 31 19.80 2.61 3.53
C ASP A 31 18.57 3.15 2.78
N TYR A 32 18.02 4.28 3.24
CA TYR A 32 16.79 4.87 2.69
C TYR A 32 16.88 5.12 1.18
N GLU A 33 17.93 5.80 0.71
CA GLU A 33 18.07 6.13 -0.73
C GLU A 33 18.06 4.87 -1.58
N LYS A 34 18.78 3.83 -1.14
CA LYS A 34 18.80 2.55 -1.85
C LYS A 34 17.44 1.85 -1.83
N THR A 35 16.74 1.90 -0.70
CA THR A 35 15.39 1.33 -0.58
C THR A 35 14.41 2.06 -1.48
N LYS A 36 14.46 3.39 -1.51
CA LYS A 36 13.65 4.23 -2.38
C LYS A 36 13.89 3.92 -3.87
N GLU A 37 15.16 3.91 -4.32
CA GLU A 37 15.52 3.53 -5.69
C GLU A 37 14.94 2.16 -6.07
N ASN A 38 15.09 1.18 -5.18
CA ASN A 38 14.59 -0.17 -5.38
C ASN A 38 13.06 -0.18 -5.54
N VAL A 39 12.32 0.50 -4.65
CA VAL A 39 10.85 0.57 -4.73
C VAL A 39 10.40 1.32 -5.99
N LEU A 40 11.05 2.44 -6.33
CA LEU A 40 10.73 3.20 -7.54
C LEU A 40 10.99 2.39 -8.82
N SER A 41 11.94 1.45 -8.81
CA SER A 41 12.22 0.57 -9.96
C SER A 41 11.08 -0.42 -10.25
N LEU A 42 10.13 -0.62 -9.34
CA LEU A 42 8.94 -1.44 -9.56
C LEU A 42 7.84 -0.72 -10.35
N LYS A 43 7.92 0.61 -10.47
CA LYS A 43 6.91 1.43 -11.14
C LYS A 43 6.60 0.97 -12.57
N PRO A 44 7.57 0.68 -13.45
CA PRO A 44 7.28 0.21 -14.81
C PRO A 44 6.47 -1.10 -14.83
N TYR A 45 6.73 -2.02 -13.89
CA TYR A 45 5.96 -3.26 -13.79
C TYR A 45 4.51 -3.00 -13.36
N ILE A 46 4.32 -2.11 -12.38
CA ILE A 46 2.98 -1.68 -11.94
C ILE A 46 2.22 -1.08 -13.12
N GLU A 47 2.81 -0.14 -13.86
CA GLU A 47 2.18 0.57 -14.98
C GLU A 47 1.82 -0.39 -16.13
N ALA A 48 2.70 -1.34 -16.45
CA ALA A 48 2.47 -2.35 -17.49
C ALA A 48 1.31 -3.32 -17.15
N ASN A 49 1.03 -3.52 -15.87
CA ASN A 49 -0.01 -4.44 -15.38
C ASN A 49 -1.19 -3.71 -14.69
N ALA A 50 -1.25 -2.38 -14.81
CA ALA A 50 -2.32 -1.59 -14.20
C ALA A 50 -3.67 -1.94 -14.80
N GLY A 51 -4.67 -2.09 -13.93
CA GLY A 51 -6.06 -2.26 -14.31
C GLY A 51 -6.80 -0.92 -14.49
N LYS A 52 -8.10 -1.00 -14.75
CA LYS A 52 -8.97 0.17 -14.74
C LYS A 52 -8.98 0.79 -13.34
N LYS A 53 -8.77 2.10 -13.27
CA LYS A 53 -8.90 2.84 -12.01
C LYS A 53 -10.34 2.84 -11.54
N VAL A 54 -10.52 2.62 -10.25
CA VAL A 54 -11.79 2.68 -9.54
C VAL A 54 -11.65 3.60 -8.32
N LEU A 55 -12.74 3.95 -7.69
CA LEU A 55 -12.69 4.63 -6.40
C LEU A 55 -12.13 3.65 -5.37
N THR A 56 -10.96 3.96 -4.83
CA THR A 56 -10.28 3.23 -3.77
C THR A 56 -10.35 3.99 -2.47
N HIS A 57 -10.34 3.28 -1.35
CA HIS A 57 -10.39 3.87 -0.02
C HIS A 57 -9.03 4.43 0.41
N ILE A 58 -7.96 3.75 0.03
CA ILE A 58 -6.56 4.04 0.39
C ILE A 58 -6.25 3.79 1.86
N ASP A 59 -7.04 4.33 2.77
CA ASP A 59 -6.83 4.16 4.21
C ASP A 59 -7.62 2.96 4.79
N ALA A 60 -7.43 1.78 4.17
CA ALA A 60 -8.11 0.54 4.54
C ALA A 60 -7.54 -0.07 5.84
N VAL A 61 -7.44 0.75 6.91
CA VAL A 61 -7.07 0.27 8.25
C VAL A 61 -8.19 -0.57 8.84
N PRO A 62 -7.90 -1.63 9.63
CA PRO A 62 -8.94 -2.46 10.23
C PRO A 62 -9.99 -1.69 11.05
N ASP A 63 -9.60 -0.59 11.70
CA ASP A 63 -10.49 0.23 12.53
C ASP A 63 -11.55 0.99 11.71
N ASN A 64 -11.36 1.15 10.39
CA ASN A 64 -12.32 1.76 9.49
C ASN A 64 -13.42 0.79 9.02
N PHE A 65 -13.33 -0.51 9.37
CA PHE A 65 -14.33 -1.53 9.06
C PHE A 65 -15.25 -1.73 10.25
N LEU A 66 -16.45 -1.13 10.19
CA LEU A 66 -17.43 -1.20 11.27
C LEU A 66 -18.44 -2.31 11.01
N PHE A 67 -18.43 -3.34 11.85
CA PHE A 67 -19.44 -4.39 11.85
C PHE A 67 -20.56 -4.01 12.81
N TYR A 68 -21.80 -4.07 12.34
CA TYR A 68 -22.98 -3.79 13.17
C TYR A 68 -24.15 -4.70 12.81
N LEU A 69 -25.08 -4.87 13.74
CA LEU A 69 -26.30 -5.63 13.54
C LEU A 69 -27.40 -4.68 13.03
N GLY A 70 -27.71 -4.78 11.73
CA GLY A 70 -28.81 -4.06 11.08
C GLY A 70 -30.13 -4.84 11.10
N ALA A 71 -31.16 -4.28 10.46
CA ALA A 71 -32.47 -4.95 10.34
C ALA A 71 -32.41 -6.26 9.57
N ASP A 72 -31.49 -6.37 8.59
CA ASP A 72 -31.31 -7.53 7.71
C ASP A 72 -30.17 -8.45 8.15
N GLY A 73 -29.69 -8.34 9.39
CA GLY A 73 -28.59 -9.13 9.94
C GLY A 73 -27.28 -8.32 10.09
N GLU A 74 -26.15 -9.05 10.14
CA GLU A 74 -24.83 -8.45 10.25
C GLU A 74 -24.47 -7.66 8.99
N GLN A 75 -24.04 -6.43 9.18
CA GLN A 75 -23.66 -5.51 8.11
C GLN A 75 -22.25 -4.96 8.35
N LEU A 76 -21.59 -4.58 7.26
CA LEU A 76 -20.28 -3.95 7.26
C LEU A 76 -20.38 -2.55 6.66
N GLN A 77 -19.83 -1.57 7.36
CA GLN A 77 -19.66 -0.22 6.84
C GLN A 77 -18.18 0.14 6.85
N LEU A 78 -17.71 0.70 5.74
CA LEU A 78 -16.38 1.28 5.63
C LEU A 78 -16.50 2.79 5.82
N THR A 79 -15.67 3.35 6.71
CA THR A 79 -15.69 4.76 7.12
C THR A 79 -14.34 5.43 6.84
N ASP A 80 -14.28 6.76 7.01
CA ASP A 80 -13.07 7.57 6.90
C ASP A 80 -12.44 7.57 5.49
N TRP A 81 -13.15 8.16 4.54
CA TRP A 81 -12.79 8.24 3.13
C TRP A 81 -11.90 9.44 2.75
N GLU A 82 -11.21 10.05 3.72
CA GLU A 82 -10.46 11.31 3.50
C GLU A 82 -9.31 11.17 2.48
N TYR A 83 -8.73 9.97 2.34
CA TYR A 83 -7.69 9.68 1.37
C TYR A 83 -8.22 9.08 0.06
N ALA A 84 -9.52 8.87 -0.04
CA ALA A 84 -10.10 8.16 -1.18
C ALA A 84 -9.83 8.86 -2.52
N GLY A 85 -9.53 8.06 -3.54
CA GLY A 85 -9.23 8.58 -4.87
C GLY A 85 -9.29 7.50 -5.94
N MET A 86 -9.22 7.91 -7.20
CA MET A 86 -9.18 6.97 -8.32
C MET A 86 -7.83 6.29 -8.39
N GLN A 87 -7.80 4.95 -8.27
CA GLN A 87 -6.59 4.13 -8.32
C GLN A 87 -6.92 2.70 -8.78
N ASP A 88 -5.88 1.90 -9.05
CA ASP A 88 -5.99 0.45 -9.25
C ASP A 88 -6.60 -0.20 -7.98
N PRO A 89 -7.65 -1.04 -8.09
CA PRO A 89 -8.35 -1.62 -6.94
C PRO A 89 -7.44 -2.44 -6.02
N HIS A 90 -6.33 -2.98 -6.55
CA HIS A 90 -5.41 -3.79 -5.77
C HIS A 90 -4.55 -2.98 -4.79
N VAL A 91 -4.61 -1.65 -4.86
CA VAL A 91 -3.97 -0.78 -3.87
C VAL A 91 -4.64 -0.94 -2.50
N ASP A 92 -5.97 -1.06 -2.43
CA ASP A 92 -6.66 -1.28 -1.17
C ASP A 92 -6.28 -2.63 -0.53
N ILE A 93 -6.03 -3.67 -1.34
CA ILE A 93 -5.49 -4.95 -0.84
C ILE A 93 -4.10 -4.73 -0.21
N ALA A 94 -3.23 -3.99 -0.89
CA ALA A 94 -1.89 -3.70 -0.39
C ALA A 94 -1.93 -2.88 0.90
N MET A 95 -2.77 -1.84 0.94
CA MET A 95 -2.96 -0.99 2.12
C MET A 95 -3.47 -1.81 3.30
N PHE A 96 -4.50 -2.63 3.11
CA PHE A 96 -5.02 -3.50 4.17
C PHE A 96 -3.94 -4.44 4.71
N CYS A 97 -3.09 -5.01 3.85
CA CYS A 97 -2.00 -5.90 4.27
C CYS A 97 -0.98 -5.20 5.17
N ILE A 98 -0.55 -3.98 4.81
CA ILE A 98 0.46 -3.26 5.60
C ILE A 98 -0.11 -2.73 6.91
N TYR A 99 -1.36 -2.28 6.92
CA TYR A 99 -2.03 -1.81 8.15
C TYR A 99 -2.32 -2.96 9.11
N SER A 100 -2.73 -4.12 8.59
CA SER A 100 -2.95 -5.33 9.38
C SER A 100 -1.64 -6.03 9.79
N MET A 101 -0.47 -5.49 9.41
CA MET A 101 0.84 -6.07 9.70
C MET A 101 0.99 -7.53 9.24
N TYR A 102 0.37 -7.88 8.11
CA TYR A 102 0.32 -9.25 7.61
C TYR A 102 1.72 -9.75 7.19
N ASN A 103 2.04 -10.97 7.59
CA ASN A 103 3.18 -11.69 7.03
C ASN A 103 2.84 -12.25 5.63
N LYS A 104 3.86 -12.73 4.90
CA LYS A 104 3.72 -13.24 3.52
C LYS A 104 2.58 -14.27 3.37
N ARG A 105 2.44 -15.20 4.31
CA ARG A 105 1.39 -16.24 4.28
C ARG A 105 -0.02 -15.63 4.41
N GLN A 106 -0.17 -14.62 5.25
CA GLN A 106 -1.45 -13.93 5.44
C GLN A 106 -1.80 -13.07 4.21
N VAL A 107 -0.81 -12.41 3.62
CA VAL A 107 -0.97 -11.67 2.35
C VAL A 107 -1.43 -12.61 1.24
N ASP A 108 -0.75 -13.75 1.05
CA ASP A 108 -1.11 -14.72 0.02
C ASP A 108 -2.52 -15.29 0.24
N ARG A 109 -2.90 -15.51 1.50
CA ARG A 109 -4.25 -15.95 1.85
C ARG A 109 -5.30 -14.90 1.50
N LEU A 110 -5.05 -13.61 1.82
CA LEU A 110 -5.97 -12.53 1.47
C LEU A 110 -6.13 -12.43 -0.05
N ILE A 111 -5.03 -12.45 -0.80
CA ILE A 111 -5.07 -12.46 -2.28
C ILE A 111 -5.88 -13.65 -2.80
N SER A 112 -5.65 -14.85 -2.27
CA SER A 112 -6.40 -16.05 -2.65
C SER A 112 -7.90 -15.90 -2.39
N ILE A 113 -8.29 -15.34 -1.24
CA ILE A 113 -9.71 -15.09 -0.92
C ILE A 113 -10.32 -14.06 -1.87
N TYR A 114 -9.62 -12.96 -2.14
CA TYR A 114 -10.10 -11.89 -3.01
C TYR A 114 -10.34 -12.37 -4.46
N PHE A 115 -9.55 -13.30 -4.95
CA PHE A 115 -9.61 -13.85 -6.31
C PHE A 115 -10.25 -15.24 -6.38
N ASP A 116 -10.96 -15.70 -5.35
CA ASP A 116 -11.55 -17.05 -5.28
C ASP A 116 -10.57 -18.19 -5.64
N GLY A 117 -9.30 -17.99 -5.26
CA GLY A 117 -8.20 -18.95 -5.49
C GLY A 117 -7.44 -18.79 -6.82
N GLU A 118 -7.96 -18.02 -7.78
CA GLU A 118 -7.43 -17.93 -9.15
C GLU A 118 -6.80 -16.55 -9.48
N CYS A 119 -5.88 -16.07 -8.65
CA CYS A 119 -5.16 -14.83 -8.93
C CYS A 119 -4.13 -15.01 -10.06
N PRO A 120 -4.21 -14.26 -11.18
CA PRO A 120 -3.17 -14.27 -12.20
C PRO A 120 -1.80 -13.92 -11.60
N LYS A 121 -0.75 -14.58 -12.09
CA LYS A 121 0.62 -14.43 -11.53
C LYS A 121 1.08 -12.98 -11.60
N GLU A 122 0.85 -12.31 -12.72
CA GLU A 122 1.22 -10.91 -12.95
C GLU A 122 0.48 -9.96 -12.00
N THR A 123 -0.80 -10.24 -11.74
CA THR A 123 -1.62 -9.46 -10.79
C THR A 123 -1.12 -9.66 -9.36
N ARG A 124 -0.78 -10.88 -8.96
CA ARG A 124 -0.20 -11.15 -7.64
C ARG A 124 1.11 -10.41 -7.44
N ILE A 125 2.00 -10.45 -8.42
CA ILE A 125 3.27 -9.70 -8.37
C ILE A 125 3.03 -8.20 -8.30
N LYS A 126 2.07 -7.67 -9.07
CA LYS A 126 1.68 -6.26 -8.98
C LYS A 126 1.22 -5.89 -7.58
N ILE A 127 0.45 -6.74 -6.90
CA ILE A 127 0.05 -6.51 -5.50
C ILE A 127 1.27 -6.45 -4.58
N TYR A 128 2.27 -7.32 -4.76
CA TYR A 128 3.51 -7.24 -4.00
C TYR A 128 4.28 -5.95 -4.27
N CYS A 129 4.30 -5.48 -5.53
CA CYS A 129 4.86 -4.17 -5.87
C CYS A 129 4.13 -3.03 -5.14
N TYR A 130 2.80 -3.08 -5.08
CA TYR A 130 2.01 -2.10 -4.33
C TYR A 130 2.29 -2.16 -2.82
N ILE A 131 2.43 -3.36 -2.24
CA ILE A 131 2.80 -3.48 -0.81
C ILE A 131 4.15 -2.81 -0.53
N ALA A 132 5.13 -2.99 -1.42
CA ALA A 132 6.42 -2.31 -1.28
C ALA A 132 6.28 -0.78 -1.37
N ALA A 133 5.54 -0.29 -2.36
CA ALA A 133 5.34 1.14 -2.59
C ALA A 133 4.53 1.80 -1.44
N CYS A 134 3.46 1.16 -0.98
CA CYS A 134 2.64 1.63 0.14
C CYS A 134 3.42 1.62 1.46
N GLY A 135 4.26 0.58 1.69
CA GLY A 135 5.16 0.53 2.84
C GLY A 135 6.14 1.71 2.87
N LEU A 136 6.73 2.05 1.71
CA LEU A 136 7.62 3.22 1.62
C LEU A 136 6.84 4.53 1.84
N LEU A 137 5.66 4.66 1.24
CA LEU A 137 4.79 5.82 1.40
C LEU A 137 4.51 6.12 2.87
N TRP A 138 4.02 5.12 3.62
CA TRP A 138 3.67 5.31 5.03
C TRP A 138 4.89 5.41 5.94
N SER A 139 6.02 4.82 5.56
CA SER A 139 7.30 5.09 6.22
C SER A 139 7.70 6.56 6.08
N ASN A 140 7.58 7.15 4.89
CA ASN A 140 7.87 8.57 4.64
C ASN A 140 6.91 9.50 5.42
N TRP A 141 5.63 9.13 5.50
CA TRP A 141 4.67 9.85 6.33
C TRP A 141 5.04 9.81 7.81
N CYS A 142 5.49 8.66 8.33
CA CYS A 142 5.96 8.54 9.72
C CYS A 142 7.19 9.44 9.97
N GLU A 143 8.13 9.50 9.04
CA GLU A 143 9.30 10.39 9.12
C GLU A 143 8.89 11.86 9.18
N TYR A 144 7.93 12.27 8.34
CA TYR A 144 7.34 13.60 8.39
C TYR A 144 6.68 13.87 9.74
N LYS A 145 5.85 12.97 10.25
CA LYS A 145 5.21 13.13 11.56
C LYS A 145 6.22 13.19 12.70
N ARG A 146 7.33 12.43 12.61
CA ARG A 146 8.43 12.48 13.56
C ARG A 146 9.09 13.87 13.60
N SER A 147 9.25 14.56 12.46
CA SER A 147 9.75 15.93 12.43
C SER A 147 8.84 16.92 13.16
N LEU A 148 7.55 16.57 13.31
CA LEU A 148 6.56 17.31 14.10
C LEU A 148 6.46 16.85 15.56
N GLY A 149 7.37 15.96 16.02
CA GLY A 149 7.39 15.45 17.39
C GLY A 149 6.46 14.28 17.67
N VAL A 150 5.88 13.64 16.63
CA VAL A 150 5.00 12.48 16.79
C VAL A 150 5.73 11.22 16.36
N GLU A 151 5.92 10.28 17.29
CA GLU A 151 6.61 9.01 17.04
C GLU A 151 5.65 7.84 16.99
N PHE A 152 5.81 6.98 15.98
CA PHE A 152 4.99 5.78 15.77
C PHE A 152 5.71 4.47 16.14
N GLY A 153 6.94 4.55 16.63
CA GLY A 153 7.68 3.41 17.15
C GLY A 153 7.75 2.22 16.17
N GLU A 154 7.24 1.07 16.59
CA GLU A 154 7.29 -0.16 15.82
C GLU A 154 6.52 -0.05 14.48
N TYR A 155 5.44 0.73 14.43
CA TYR A 155 4.66 0.93 13.21
C TYR A 155 5.54 1.48 12.06
N SER A 156 6.28 2.56 12.31
CA SER A 156 7.20 3.15 11.30
C SER A 156 8.22 2.13 10.79
N LEU A 157 8.84 1.37 11.68
CA LEU A 157 9.79 0.33 11.32
C LEU A 157 9.13 -0.80 10.49
N ARG A 158 7.91 -1.17 10.81
CA ARG A 158 7.15 -2.19 10.07
C ARG A 158 6.84 -1.73 8.65
N GLN A 159 6.42 -0.47 8.47
CA GLN A 159 6.18 0.09 7.13
C GLN A 159 7.45 0.07 6.28
N TYR A 160 8.57 0.49 6.84
CA TYR A 160 9.86 0.44 6.14
C TYR A 160 10.31 -0.99 5.78
N ARG A 161 10.04 -1.96 6.66
CA ARG A 161 10.30 -3.39 6.38
C ARG A 161 9.44 -3.91 5.23
N PHE A 162 8.17 -3.53 5.13
CA PHE A 162 7.32 -3.89 4.00
C PHE A 162 7.92 -3.39 2.67
N ALA A 163 8.42 -2.15 2.62
CA ALA A 163 9.09 -1.63 1.44
C ALA A 163 10.25 -2.53 0.98
N LYS A 164 11.11 -2.94 1.90
CA LYS A 164 12.30 -3.75 1.59
C LYS A 164 11.96 -5.21 1.26
N GLU A 165 11.13 -5.83 2.08
CA GLU A 165 10.80 -7.25 1.95
C GLU A 165 10.01 -7.51 0.66
N TYR A 166 8.99 -6.70 0.39
CA TYR A 166 8.15 -6.89 -0.78
C TYR A 166 8.79 -6.42 -2.08
N TYR A 167 9.73 -5.45 -2.03
CA TYR A 167 10.61 -5.20 -3.17
C TYR A 167 11.39 -6.47 -3.55
N ARG A 168 12.03 -7.13 -2.57
CA ARG A 168 12.80 -8.35 -2.82
C ARG A 168 11.91 -9.46 -3.40
N ILE A 169 10.75 -9.73 -2.78
CA ILE A 169 9.80 -10.74 -3.25
C ILE A 169 9.31 -10.44 -4.67
N ALA A 170 8.88 -9.22 -4.93
CA ALA A 170 8.38 -8.81 -6.25
C ALA A 170 9.47 -8.91 -7.33
N SER A 171 10.69 -8.46 -7.03
CA SER A 171 11.82 -8.51 -7.98
C SER A 171 12.21 -9.95 -8.32
N GLU A 172 12.26 -10.84 -7.33
CA GLU A 172 12.53 -12.27 -7.56
C GLU A 172 11.44 -12.91 -8.44
N GLU A 173 10.16 -12.60 -8.19
CA GLU A 173 9.05 -13.13 -8.99
C GLU A 173 9.02 -12.54 -10.42
N ILE A 174 9.37 -11.26 -10.60
CA ILE A 174 9.46 -10.63 -11.93
C ILE A 174 10.54 -11.31 -12.78
N ILE A 175 11.71 -11.59 -12.20
CA ILE A 175 12.80 -12.27 -12.91
C ILE A 175 12.37 -13.69 -13.35
N ASN A 176 11.59 -14.38 -12.52
CA ASN A 176 11.16 -15.76 -12.78
C ASN A 176 10.04 -15.88 -13.84
N ILE A 177 9.50 -14.77 -14.35
CA ILE A 177 8.49 -14.80 -15.43
C ILE A 177 9.01 -14.26 -16.77
N GLN A 178 10.24 -13.71 -16.78
CA GLN A 178 10.95 -13.30 -18.01
C GLN A 178 11.74 -14.47 -18.60
#